data_4893246a2d3cb575a853bd4debdcc7fc
#
_entry.id   4893246a2d3cb575a853bd4debdcc7fc
#
_cell.length_a   1.000
_cell.length_b   1.000
_cell.length_c   1.000
_cell.angle_alpha   90.00
_cell.angle_beta   90.00
_cell.angle_gamma   90.00
#
_symmetry.space_group_name_H-M   'P 1'
#
loop_
_entity.id
_entity.type
_entity.pdbx_description
1 polymer ?
#
loop_
_entity_poly.entity_id
_entity_poly.type
_entity_poly.pdbx_seq_one_letter_code
_entity_poly.pdbx_strand_id
1 'polypeptide(L)'
;MSMRRIAVIGLGDAGLGIHIPALAALRDVTVVGACDPDPERRLRAGERWGIPGFETTEELLSTEPEVVVVATPPALHAGHVIAALGSGAHVICEKPLAGSLIEVDRIAEAARRSGRLVVPNHEFRMMPIFEAVLAAVKERGPVRLVDARQLFGRAPGTEAGWRGGLLRRTLFEAGVHLVDLALALFGERPAGVMASISSAGGRPGTDAVVVATLDFGADRLAHLELSRIHPGRTRYLELRADTETTSLFASYGGRARLVAGLEGRRSALRLEIGASGLAWSEEGDRRRTIARNGRRPRRSATGRLLARALAAIVEGGAPPISLEEARAGLEVVAACYRSAELGQRIALGHEHDAHLAALDLAAPADR
;
A
#
# COMPACT_ATOMS: atom_id res chain seq x y z
N MET A 1 -6.72 17.60 26.09
CA MET A 1 -6.22 17.81 24.71
C MET A 1 -7.40 18.19 23.84
N SER A 2 -7.25 19.18 22.95
CA SER A 2 -8.33 19.56 22.02
C SER A 2 -8.56 18.41 21.03
N MET A 3 -9.83 18.12 20.68
CA MET A 3 -10.18 17.10 19.69
C MET A 3 -9.67 17.52 18.30
N ARG A 4 -8.97 16.61 17.62
CA ARG A 4 -8.46 16.83 16.25
C ARG A 4 -9.59 16.82 15.23
N ARG A 5 -9.68 17.87 14.44
CA ARG A 5 -10.69 18.06 13.38
C ARG A 5 -10.21 17.40 12.09
N ILE A 6 -10.84 16.30 11.72
CA ILE A 6 -10.44 15.53 10.53
C ILE A 6 -11.56 15.57 9.50
N ALA A 7 -11.21 15.76 8.23
CA ALA A 7 -12.12 15.63 7.11
C ALA A 7 -11.73 14.43 6.23
N VAL A 8 -12.71 13.88 5.48
CA VAL A 8 -12.48 12.75 4.56
C VAL A 8 -12.95 13.11 3.16
N ILE A 9 -12.08 13.00 2.16
CA ILE A 9 -12.41 13.17 0.74
C ILE A 9 -12.46 11.79 0.09
N GLY A 10 -13.63 11.41 -0.45
CA GLY A 10 -13.90 10.10 -1.03
C GLY A 10 -14.59 9.15 -0.06
N LEU A 11 -15.84 8.83 -0.33
CA LEU A 11 -16.70 7.93 0.44
C LEU A 11 -16.92 6.57 -0.27
N GLY A 12 -15.91 6.11 -1.01
CA GLY A 12 -15.87 4.76 -1.58
C GLY A 12 -15.55 3.67 -0.53
N ASP A 13 -15.13 2.50 -1.01
CA ASP A 13 -14.79 1.35 -0.16
C ASP A 13 -13.72 1.69 0.90
N ALA A 14 -12.71 2.49 0.54
CA ALA A 14 -11.68 2.91 1.47
C ALA A 14 -12.23 3.92 2.50
N GLY A 15 -12.89 4.98 2.06
CA GLY A 15 -13.44 6.01 2.93
C GLY A 15 -14.45 5.46 3.93
N LEU A 16 -15.58 4.90 3.44
CA LEU A 16 -16.66 4.36 4.28
C LEU A 16 -16.31 3.04 4.97
N GLY A 17 -15.54 2.17 4.31
CA GLY A 17 -15.26 0.82 4.81
C GLY A 17 -14.04 0.70 5.72
N ILE A 18 -13.07 1.59 5.58
CA ILE A 18 -11.78 1.51 6.29
C ILE A 18 -11.49 2.76 7.11
N HIS A 19 -11.40 3.96 6.47
CA HIS A 19 -10.92 5.17 7.14
C HIS A 19 -11.90 5.70 8.20
N ILE A 20 -13.16 5.94 7.84
CA ILE A 20 -14.15 6.44 8.80
C ILE A 20 -14.28 5.50 10.01
N PRO A 21 -14.45 4.16 9.82
CA PRO A 21 -14.46 3.24 10.95
C PRO A 21 -13.16 3.18 11.74
N ALA A 22 -12.01 3.46 11.13
CA ALA A 22 -10.73 3.52 11.84
C ALA A 22 -10.60 4.80 12.66
N LEU A 23 -11.00 5.95 12.09
CA LEU A 23 -11.05 7.25 12.78
C LEU A 23 -12.01 7.22 13.97
N ALA A 24 -13.20 6.64 13.80
CA ALA A 24 -14.20 6.52 14.88
C ALA A 24 -13.72 5.64 16.06
N ALA A 25 -12.67 4.83 15.86
CA ALA A 25 -12.07 4.02 16.93
C ALA A 25 -10.93 4.75 17.68
N LEU A 26 -10.49 5.91 17.18
CA LEU A 26 -9.45 6.72 17.83
C LEU A 26 -10.09 7.64 18.89
N ARG A 27 -9.33 7.89 19.94
CA ARG A 27 -9.67 8.91 20.96
C ARG A 27 -9.22 10.28 20.46
N ASP A 28 -9.84 11.32 20.94
CA ASP A 28 -9.47 12.72 20.66
C ASP A 28 -9.51 13.11 19.17
N VAL A 29 -10.41 12.47 18.38
CA VAL A 29 -10.64 12.71 16.96
C VAL A 29 -12.11 13.00 16.71
N THR A 30 -12.40 14.05 15.94
CA THR A 30 -13.73 14.35 15.40
C THR A 30 -13.68 14.41 13.88
N VAL A 31 -14.51 13.64 13.21
CA VAL A 31 -14.70 13.77 11.76
C VAL A 31 -15.69 14.92 11.52
N VAL A 32 -15.17 16.07 11.09
CA VAL A 32 -15.95 17.30 10.92
C VAL A 32 -16.75 17.35 9.63
N GLY A 33 -16.44 16.46 8.68
CA GLY A 33 -17.15 16.35 7.42
C GLY A 33 -16.55 15.31 6.49
N ALA A 34 -17.32 14.93 5.49
CA ALA A 34 -16.84 14.05 4.42
C ALA A 34 -17.41 14.48 3.06
N CYS A 35 -16.59 14.42 2.02
CA CYS A 35 -16.93 14.83 0.66
C CYS A 35 -16.97 13.65 -0.30
N ASP A 36 -18.00 13.57 -1.09
CA ASP A 36 -18.12 12.68 -2.27
C ASP A 36 -19.16 13.27 -3.22
N PRO A 37 -18.99 13.26 -4.54
CA PRO A 37 -20.00 13.74 -5.47
C PRO A 37 -21.30 12.91 -5.44
N ASP A 38 -21.22 11.64 -5.00
CA ASP A 38 -22.37 10.73 -4.90
C ASP A 38 -23.22 11.04 -3.66
N PRO A 39 -24.49 11.52 -3.81
CA PRO A 39 -25.34 11.87 -2.69
C PRO A 39 -25.70 10.66 -1.80
N GLU A 40 -25.79 9.45 -2.36
CA GLU A 40 -26.10 8.26 -1.57
C GLU A 40 -24.96 7.91 -0.61
N ARG A 41 -23.70 8.13 -1.02
CA ARG A 41 -22.55 7.90 -0.16
C ARG A 41 -22.50 8.92 0.97
N ARG A 42 -22.80 10.19 0.68
CA ARG A 42 -22.93 11.24 1.70
C ARG A 42 -24.02 10.92 2.71
N LEU A 43 -25.19 10.48 2.22
CA LEU A 43 -26.32 10.07 3.08
C LEU A 43 -25.90 8.92 4.01
N ARG A 44 -25.24 7.88 3.48
CA ARG A 44 -24.75 6.74 4.29
C ARG A 44 -23.75 7.16 5.37
N ALA A 45 -22.88 8.15 5.09
CA ALA A 45 -21.94 8.69 6.08
C ALA A 45 -22.69 9.41 7.21
N GLY A 46 -23.74 10.21 6.86
CA GLY A 46 -24.59 10.89 7.82
C GLY A 46 -25.37 9.92 8.69
N GLU A 47 -26.13 9.00 8.10
CA GLU A 47 -26.97 8.04 8.82
C GLU A 47 -26.18 7.11 9.76
N ARG A 48 -25.03 6.64 9.30
CA ARG A 48 -24.29 5.64 10.06
C ARG A 48 -23.32 6.22 11.09
N TRP A 49 -22.78 7.40 10.82
CA TRP A 49 -21.68 7.97 11.59
C TRP A 49 -21.95 9.40 12.10
N GLY A 50 -23.09 10.00 11.72
CA GLY A 50 -23.41 11.39 12.06
C GLY A 50 -22.47 12.44 11.42
N ILE A 51 -21.83 12.07 10.28
CA ILE A 51 -20.84 12.94 9.63
C ILE A 51 -21.53 13.84 8.61
N PRO A 52 -21.35 15.18 8.67
CA PRO A 52 -21.84 16.09 7.64
C PRO A 52 -21.29 15.75 6.26
N GLY A 53 -22.15 15.67 5.25
CA GLY A 53 -21.80 15.39 3.88
C GLY A 53 -21.66 16.67 3.05
N PHE A 54 -20.60 16.78 2.26
CA PHE A 54 -20.31 17.88 1.34
C PHE A 54 -20.21 17.35 -0.10
N GLU A 55 -20.64 18.14 -1.07
CA GLU A 55 -20.59 17.76 -2.47
C GLU A 55 -19.19 18.01 -3.06
N THR A 56 -18.59 19.13 -2.69
CA THR A 56 -17.30 19.59 -3.22
C THR A 56 -16.19 19.59 -2.15
N THR A 57 -14.95 19.51 -2.62
CA THR A 57 -13.78 19.61 -1.76
C THR A 57 -13.67 20.99 -1.12
N GLU A 58 -14.02 22.03 -1.85
CA GLU A 58 -13.97 23.43 -1.40
C GLU A 58 -14.91 23.65 -0.23
N GLU A 59 -16.15 23.17 -0.30
CA GLU A 59 -17.12 23.23 0.80
C GLU A 59 -16.60 22.49 2.04
N LEU A 60 -16.03 21.30 1.87
CA LEU A 60 -15.45 20.53 2.96
C LEU A 60 -14.28 21.28 3.62
N LEU A 61 -13.37 21.82 2.83
CA LEU A 61 -12.19 22.55 3.33
C LEU A 61 -12.55 23.85 4.05
N SER A 62 -13.71 24.47 3.74
CA SER A 62 -14.22 25.64 4.48
C SER A 62 -14.56 25.33 5.94
N THR A 63 -14.66 24.06 6.33
CA THR A 63 -14.79 23.64 7.72
C THR A 63 -13.49 23.72 8.53
N GLU A 64 -12.37 24.14 7.91
CA GLU A 64 -11.04 24.29 8.50
C GLU A 64 -10.56 23.02 9.23
N PRO A 65 -10.46 21.87 8.54
CA PRO A 65 -9.93 20.65 9.14
C PRO A 65 -8.42 20.76 9.39
N GLU A 66 -7.94 20.21 10.51
CA GLU A 66 -6.50 20.13 10.80
C GLU A 66 -5.82 19.04 9.95
N VAL A 67 -6.56 17.97 9.64
CA VAL A 67 -6.09 16.83 8.86
C VAL A 67 -7.16 16.43 7.84
N VAL A 68 -6.73 16.14 6.61
CA VAL A 68 -7.59 15.63 5.56
C VAL A 68 -7.14 14.21 5.18
N VAL A 69 -8.07 13.26 5.19
CA VAL A 69 -7.87 11.92 4.64
C VAL A 69 -8.37 11.91 3.20
N VAL A 70 -7.48 11.63 2.25
CA VAL A 70 -7.81 11.49 0.82
C VAL A 70 -7.94 10.01 0.48
N ALA A 71 -9.15 9.58 0.12
CA ALA A 71 -9.52 8.19 -0.18
C ALA A 71 -10.29 8.05 -1.52
N THR A 72 -9.96 8.91 -2.46
CA THR A 72 -10.49 8.94 -3.83
C THR A 72 -9.77 7.94 -4.75
N PRO A 73 -10.12 7.81 -6.03
CA PRO A 73 -9.28 7.13 -7.02
C PRO A 73 -7.92 7.83 -7.21
N PRO A 74 -6.82 7.07 -7.49
CA PRO A 74 -5.45 7.61 -7.57
C PRO A 74 -5.28 8.80 -8.52
N ALA A 75 -6.00 8.84 -9.64
CA ALA A 75 -5.95 9.95 -10.59
C ALA A 75 -6.41 11.30 -10.00
N LEU A 76 -7.14 11.30 -8.89
CA LEU A 76 -7.64 12.49 -8.22
C LEU A 76 -6.80 12.88 -6.98
N HIS A 77 -5.89 12.02 -6.54
CA HIS A 77 -5.14 12.21 -5.31
C HIS A 77 -4.36 13.53 -5.32
N ALA A 78 -3.57 13.79 -6.37
CA ALA A 78 -2.71 14.98 -6.43
C ALA A 78 -3.51 16.28 -6.30
N GLY A 79 -4.65 16.39 -6.98
CA GLY A 79 -5.52 17.55 -6.88
C GLY A 79 -6.04 17.78 -5.48
N HIS A 80 -6.63 16.75 -4.85
CA HIS A 80 -7.18 16.83 -3.50
C HIS A 80 -6.11 17.05 -2.43
N VAL A 81 -4.95 16.40 -2.55
CA VAL A 81 -3.82 16.60 -1.61
C VAL A 81 -3.33 18.04 -1.68
N ILE A 82 -3.11 18.58 -2.88
CA ILE A 82 -2.63 19.97 -3.06
C ILE A 82 -3.66 20.97 -2.53
N ALA A 83 -4.96 20.78 -2.80
CA ALA A 83 -6.02 21.62 -2.27
C ALA A 83 -6.06 21.60 -0.73
N ALA A 84 -5.97 20.43 -0.10
CA ALA A 84 -5.94 20.29 1.34
C ALA A 84 -4.70 20.96 1.97
N LEU A 85 -3.51 20.79 1.36
CA LEU A 85 -2.30 21.50 1.79
C LEU A 85 -2.45 23.02 1.69
N GLY A 86 -3.10 23.48 0.60
CA GLY A 86 -3.39 24.92 0.39
C GLY A 86 -4.35 25.51 1.42
N SER A 87 -5.25 24.72 2.01
CA SER A 87 -6.11 25.14 3.10
C SER A 87 -5.41 25.10 4.47
N GLY A 88 -4.15 24.66 4.55
CA GLY A 88 -3.39 24.58 5.78
C GLY A 88 -3.55 23.26 6.53
N ALA A 89 -4.21 22.25 5.97
CA ALA A 89 -4.36 20.94 6.58
C ALA A 89 -3.14 20.03 6.33
N HIS A 90 -2.84 19.14 7.28
CA HIS A 90 -2.01 17.96 7.02
C HIS A 90 -2.81 16.91 6.25
N VAL A 91 -2.14 16.03 5.52
CA VAL A 91 -2.84 15.08 4.65
C VAL A 91 -2.41 13.64 4.94
N ILE A 92 -3.37 12.73 4.97
CA ILE A 92 -3.15 11.29 4.91
C ILE A 92 -3.80 10.80 3.62
N CYS A 93 -3.01 10.28 2.68
CA CYS A 93 -3.50 9.93 1.35
C CYS A 93 -3.43 8.42 1.10
N GLU A 94 -4.49 7.85 0.51
CA GLU A 94 -4.47 6.47 0.05
C GLU A 94 -3.36 6.20 -0.98
N LYS A 95 -2.95 4.96 -1.02
CA LYS A 95 -1.99 4.46 -2.00
C LYS A 95 -2.71 4.02 -3.32
N PRO A 96 -2.04 4.08 -4.47
CA PRO A 96 -0.80 4.81 -4.73
C PRO A 96 -0.96 6.31 -4.51
N LEU A 97 0.10 6.98 -4.08
CA LEU A 97 0.02 8.39 -3.69
C LEU A 97 -0.46 9.31 -4.83
N ALA A 98 -0.11 8.99 -6.08
CA ALA A 98 -0.51 9.72 -7.28
C ALA A 98 -0.45 8.81 -8.52
N GLY A 99 -0.91 9.31 -9.66
CA GLY A 99 -0.90 8.61 -10.95
C GLY A 99 0.45 8.68 -11.69
N SER A 100 1.35 9.59 -11.30
CA SER A 100 2.67 9.76 -11.93
C SER A 100 3.70 10.31 -10.95
N LEU A 101 4.99 10.20 -11.28
CA LEU A 101 6.07 10.79 -10.46
C LEU A 101 6.01 12.32 -10.48
N ILE A 102 5.63 12.94 -11.61
CA ILE A 102 5.42 14.40 -11.72
C ILE A 102 4.38 14.86 -10.69
N GLU A 103 3.29 14.12 -10.54
CA GLU A 103 2.27 14.46 -9.55
C GLU A 103 2.79 14.31 -8.11
N VAL A 104 3.60 13.28 -7.82
CA VAL A 104 4.25 13.14 -6.51
C VAL A 104 5.18 14.30 -6.23
N ASP A 105 5.96 14.75 -7.22
CA ASP A 105 6.87 15.89 -7.07
C ASP A 105 6.10 17.20 -6.84
N ARG A 106 4.93 17.38 -7.48
CA ARG A 106 4.02 18.51 -7.20
C ARG A 106 3.44 18.47 -5.79
N ILE A 107 3.08 17.30 -5.30
CA ILE A 107 2.63 17.08 -3.91
C ILE A 107 3.75 17.46 -2.94
N ALA A 108 4.98 16.98 -3.19
CA ALA A 108 6.14 17.24 -2.34
C ALA A 108 6.47 18.74 -2.27
N GLU A 109 6.38 19.44 -3.41
CA GLU A 109 6.56 20.89 -3.47
C GLU A 109 5.46 21.64 -2.69
N ALA A 110 4.20 21.23 -2.84
CA ALA A 110 3.09 21.83 -2.09
C ALA A 110 3.22 21.58 -0.57
N ALA A 111 3.63 20.39 -0.15
CA ALA A 111 3.89 20.05 1.25
C ALA A 111 5.01 20.91 1.84
N ARG A 112 6.12 21.07 1.09
CA ARG A 112 7.24 21.92 1.49
C ARG A 112 6.82 23.40 1.65
N ARG A 113 6.04 23.92 0.71
CA ARG A 113 5.56 25.32 0.76
C ARG A 113 4.59 25.58 1.90
N SER A 114 3.69 24.64 2.18
CA SER A 114 2.71 24.78 3.25
C SER A 114 3.27 24.47 4.64
N GLY A 115 4.42 23.80 4.75
CA GLY A 115 4.97 23.29 6.01
C GLY A 115 4.11 22.18 6.63
N ARG A 116 3.27 21.50 5.82
CA ARG A 116 2.36 20.46 6.27
C ARG A 116 2.86 19.06 5.89
N LEU A 117 2.56 18.07 6.72
CA LEU A 117 2.90 16.68 6.46
C LEU A 117 1.90 16.06 5.47
N VAL A 118 2.42 15.22 4.58
CA VAL A 118 1.65 14.26 3.78
C VAL A 118 2.13 12.87 4.15
N VAL A 119 1.19 12.00 4.56
CA VAL A 119 1.47 10.63 4.98
C VAL A 119 0.77 9.65 4.03
N PRO A 120 1.51 8.94 3.20
CA PRO A 120 0.94 7.89 2.34
C PRO A 120 0.42 6.70 3.15
N ASN A 121 -0.78 6.19 2.81
CA ASN A 121 -1.40 5.08 3.55
C ASN A 121 -0.91 3.71 3.07
N HIS A 122 0.37 3.39 3.26
CA HIS A 122 0.90 2.04 3.07
C HIS A 122 0.62 1.17 4.30
N GLU A 123 -0.64 0.88 4.55
CA GLU A 123 -1.13 0.24 5.76
C GLU A 123 -0.55 -1.17 5.99
N PHE A 124 0.00 -1.83 4.95
CA PHE A 124 0.60 -3.15 5.12
C PHE A 124 1.79 -3.14 6.09
N ARG A 125 2.59 -2.08 6.10
CA ARG A 125 3.68 -1.92 7.09
C ARG A 125 3.18 -1.92 8.53
N MET A 126 1.90 -1.57 8.76
CA MET A 126 1.27 -1.54 10.08
C MET A 126 0.53 -2.83 10.42
N MET A 127 0.49 -3.84 9.55
CA MET A 127 -0.05 -5.14 9.90
C MET A 127 0.91 -5.88 10.83
N PRO A 128 0.45 -6.50 11.94
CA PRO A 128 1.32 -7.18 12.90
C PRO A 128 2.31 -8.16 12.26
N ILE A 129 1.88 -8.89 11.23
CA ILE A 129 2.73 -9.87 10.55
C ILE A 129 3.89 -9.23 9.79
N PHE A 130 3.65 -8.13 9.08
CA PHE A 130 4.71 -7.43 8.35
C PHE A 130 5.56 -6.56 9.27
N GLU A 131 4.96 -5.92 10.27
CA GLU A 131 5.67 -5.16 11.29
C GLU A 131 6.66 -6.05 12.06
N ALA A 132 6.26 -7.29 12.39
CA ALA A 132 7.13 -8.24 13.05
C ALA A 132 8.30 -8.72 12.15
N VAL A 133 8.05 -8.93 10.84
CA VAL A 133 9.11 -9.27 9.89
C VAL A 133 10.10 -8.11 9.74
N LEU A 134 9.60 -6.88 9.58
CA LEU A 134 10.44 -5.66 9.49
C LEU A 134 11.29 -5.46 10.77
N ALA A 135 10.72 -5.71 11.94
CA ALA A 135 11.46 -5.63 13.21
C ALA A 135 12.53 -6.73 13.30
N ALA A 136 12.16 -7.97 12.93
CA ALA A 136 13.07 -9.10 12.99
C ALA A 136 14.27 -8.97 12.04
N VAL A 137 14.10 -8.35 10.87
CA VAL A 137 15.20 -8.03 9.94
C VAL A 137 16.23 -7.09 10.60
N LYS A 138 15.76 -6.06 11.31
CA LYS A 138 16.66 -5.12 12.01
C LYS A 138 17.54 -5.80 13.08
N GLU A 139 17.03 -6.87 13.68
CA GLU A 139 17.74 -7.62 14.72
C GLU A 139 18.69 -8.68 14.14
N ARG A 140 18.37 -9.26 12.95
CA ARG A 140 19.06 -10.43 12.38
C ARG A 140 20.05 -10.11 11.26
N GLY A 141 20.16 -8.83 10.89
CA GLY A 141 21.10 -8.38 9.87
C GLY A 141 20.47 -8.20 8.48
N PRO A 142 21.29 -7.81 7.50
CA PRO A 142 20.80 -7.40 6.20
C PRO A 142 20.08 -8.53 5.45
N VAL A 143 19.00 -8.15 4.77
CA VAL A 143 18.26 -9.03 3.87
C VAL A 143 19.10 -9.28 2.61
N ARG A 144 19.16 -10.54 2.18
CA ARG A 144 19.79 -10.99 0.93
C ARG A 144 18.78 -11.25 -0.16
N LEU A 145 17.64 -11.85 0.21
CA LEU A 145 16.55 -12.15 -0.73
C LEU A 145 15.20 -11.79 -0.12
N VAL A 146 14.37 -11.10 -0.90
CA VAL A 146 12.93 -11.04 -0.67
C VAL A 146 12.23 -11.80 -1.80
N ASP A 147 11.38 -12.76 -1.45
CA ASP A 147 10.48 -13.43 -2.40
C ASP A 147 9.04 -13.15 -1.96
N ALA A 148 8.27 -12.47 -2.81
CA ALA A 148 6.92 -12.07 -2.46
C ALA A 148 5.94 -12.36 -3.60
N ARG A 149 4.84 -13.01 -3.25
CA ARG A 149 3.79 -13.41 -4.18
C ARG A 149 2.43 -12.91 -3.72
N GLN A 150 1.66 -12.33 -4.66
CA GLN A 150 0.27 -11.97 -4.41
C GLN A 150 -0.66 -12.51 -5.48
N LEU A 151 -1.58 -13.38 -5.09
CA LEU A 151 -2.65 -13.89 -5.94
C LEU A 151 -3.97 -13.20 -5.61
N PHE A 152 -4.64 -12.70 -6.64
CA PHE A 152 -5.93 -12.05 -6.52
C PHE A 152 -7.01 -13.04 -6.98
N GLY A 153 -7.81 -13.56 -6.06
CA GLY A 153 -8.94 -14.41 -6.40
C GLY A 153 -9.99 -13.65 -7.23
N ARG A 154 -10.70 -14.36 -8.08
CA ARG A 154 -11.84 -13.82 -8.83
C ARG A 154 -13.04 -13.64 -7.89
N ALA A 155 -13.16 -12.47 -7.29
CA ALA A 155 -14.35 -12.10 -6.55
C ALA A 155 -15.29 -11.29 -7.45
N PRO A 156 -16.62 -11.56 -7.46
CA PRO A 156 -17.59 -10.75 -8.19
C PRO A 156 -17.47 -9.27 -7.74
N GLY A 157 -17.58 -8.34 -8.69
CA GLY A 157 -17.56 -6.90 -8.41
C GLY A 157 -16.18 -6.27 -8.20
N THR A 158 -15.09 -7.03 -8.15
CA THR A 158 -13.74 -6.43 -8.04
C THR A 158 -13.32 -5.63 -9.28
N GLU A 159 -14.04 -5.79 -10.38
CA GLU A 159 -13.83 -5.10 -11.66
C GLU A 159 -14.82 -3.96 -11.89
N ALA A 160 -15.66 -3.65 -10.89
CA ALA A 160 -16.62 -2.56 -10.99
C ALA A 160 -15.99 -1.18 -10.70
N GLY A 161 -16.61 -0.15 -11.27
CA GLY A 161 -16.22 1.24 -11.07
C GLY A 161 -14.84 1.56 -11.70
N TRP A 162 -14.17 2.57 -11.15
CA TRP A 162 -12.90 3.09 -11.68
C TRP A 162 -11.78 2.05 -11.81
N ARG A 163 -11.80 1.00 -10.96
CA ARG A 163 -10.80 -0.08 -11.02
C ARG A 163 -10.88 -0.91 -12.30
N GLY A 164 -12.08 -1.14 -12.81
CA GLY A 164 -12.28 -1.85 -14.08
C GLY A 164 -11.78 -1.06 -15.28
N GLY A 165 -11.76 0.26 -15.16
CA GLY A 165 -11.24 1.17 -16.19
C GLY A 165 -9.72 1.35 -16.19
N LEU A 166 -8.97 0.82 -15.20
CA LEU A 166 -7.52 0.97 -15.16
C LEU A 166 -6.82 -0.01 -16.11
N LEU A 167 -5.89 0.50 -16.91
CA LEU A 167 -4.99 -0.30 -17.72
C LEU A 167 -3.95 -1.03 -16.84
N ARG A 168 -3.36 -0.30 -15.89
CA ARG A 168 -2.28 -0.75 -14.99
C ARG A 168 -2.82 -0.99 -13.58
N ARG A 169 -3.46 -2.14 -13.38
CA ARG A 169 -4.18 -2.42 -12.14
C ARG A 169 -3.44 -3.32 -11.17
N THR A 170 -2.72 -4.32 -11.69
CA THR A 170 -2.12 -5.36 -10.84
C THR A 170 -0.94 -4.84 -10.08
N LEU A 171 0.02 -4.25 -10.76
CA LEU A 171 1.22 -3.72 -10.12
C LEU A 171 0.96 -2.33 -9.49
N PHE A 172 0.38 -1.40 -10.25
CA PHE A 172 0.19 -0.03 -9.77
C PHE A 172 -0.78 0.05 -8.58
N GLU A 173 -2.02 -0.47 -8.72
CA GLU A 173 -3.04 -0.32 -7.66
C GLU A 173 -2.79 -1.26 -6.49
N ALA A 174 -2.35 -2.49 -6.75
CA ALA A 174 -2.24 -3.50 -5.71
C ALA A 174 -0.80 -3.91 -5.39
N GLY A 175 0.06 -4.06 -6.41
CA GLY A 175 1.44 -4.50 -6.23
C GLY A 175 2.34 -3.48 -5.56
N VAL A 176 1.94 -2.20 -5.56
CA VAL A 176 2.64 -1.15 -4.82
C VAL A 176 2.87 -1.52 -3.33
N HIS A 177 2.01 -2.34 -2.74
CA HIS A 177 2.22 -2.84 -1.38
C HIS A 177 3.42 -3.79 -1.27
N LEU A 178 3.64 -4.67 -2.27
CA LEU A 178 4.80 -5.57 -2.28
C LEU A 178 6.09 -4.80 -2.53
N VAL A 179 6.06 -3.82 -3.43
CA VAL A 179 7.18 -2.92 -3.68
C VAL A 179 7.54 -2.17 -2.41
N ASP A 180 6.56 -1.57 -1.74
CA ASP A 180 6.73 -0.85 -0.48
C ASP A 180 7.34 -1.73 0.63
N LEU A 181 6.85 -2.97 0.78
CA LEU A 181 7.40 -3.92 1.75
C LEU A 181 8.84 -4.33 1.40
N ALA A 182 9.16 -4.56 0.12
CA ALA A 182 10.51 -4.89 -0.31
C ALA A 182 11.49 -3.74 0.00
N LEU A 183 11.13 -2.50 -0.38
CA LEU A 183 11.94 -1.33 -0.06
C LEU A 183 12.15 -1.16 1.45
N ALA A 184 11.10 -1.36 2.25
CA ALA A 184 11.21 -1.26 3.70
C ALA A 184 12.07 -2.36 4.34
N LEU A 185 12.09 -3.58 3.75
CA LEU A 185 12.92 -4.69 4.21
C LEU A 185 14.41 -4.49 3.90
N PHE A 186 14.72 -3.95 2.72
CA PHE A 186 16.12 -3.63 2.37
C PHE A 186 16.58 -2.31 3.01
N GLY A 187 15.66 -1.38 3.31
CA GLY A 187 15.98 -0.05 3.85
C GLY A 187 16.64 0.89 2.86
N GLU A 188 16.59 0.57 1.56
CA GLU A 188 17.23 1.33 0.48
C GLU A 188 16.47 1.18 -0.84
N ARG A 189 16.86 1.93 -1.87
CA ARG A 189 16.34 1.82 -3.24
C ARG A 189 17.10 0.77 -4.03
N PRO A 190 16.45 0.01 -4.94
CA PRO A 190 17.16 -0.88 -5.84
C PRO A 190 17.98 -0.09 -6.87
N ALA A 191 19.09 -0.67 -7.28
CA ALA A 191 19.94 -0.14 -8.36
C ALA A 191 19.32 -0.34 -9.75
N GLY A 192 18.31 -1.21 -9.85
CA GLY A 192 17.59 -1.43 -11.09
C GLY A 192 16.51 -2.48 -10.97
N VAL A 193 15.69 -2.58 -12.02
CA VAL A 193 14.59 -3.53 -12.11
C VAL A 193 14.56 -4.23 -13.46
N MET A 194 14.12 -5.49 -13.45
CA MET A 194 13.75 -6.28 -14.64
C MET A 194 12.36 -6.83 -14.44
N ALA A 195 11.44 -6.61 -15.38
CA ALA A 195 10.07 -7.07 -15.25
C ALA A 195 9.52 -7.66 -16.55
N SER A 196 8.61 -8.61 -16.39
CA SER A 196 7.77 -9.16 -17.44
C SER A 196 6.31 -9.00 -17.07
N ILE A 197 5.50 -8.46 -17.97
CA ILE A 197 4.08 -8.21 -17.76
C ILE A 197 3.28 -8.85 -18.88
N SER A 198 2.19 -9.52 -18.51
CA SER A 198 1.28 -10.17 -19.45
C SER A 198 -0.17 -9.81 -19.17
N SER A 199 -0.92 -9.57 -20.25
CA SER A 199 -2.39 -9.49 -20.20
C SER A 199 -3.07 -10.85 -20.05
N ALA A 200 -2.32 -11.94 -20.17
CA ALA A 200 -2.78 -13.34 -20.05
C ALA A 200 -4.04 -13.65 -20.88
N GLY A 201 -4.07 -13.15 -22.12
CA GLY A 201 -5.20 -13.33 -23.04
C GLY A 201 -6.40 -12.39 -22.78
N GLY A 202 -6.27 -11.50 -21.81
CA GLY A 202 -7.22 -10.41 -21.58
C GLY A 202 -6.99 -9.23 -22.53
N ARG A 203 -7.48 -8.06 -22.15
CA ARG A 203 -7.31 -6.83 -22.93
C ARG A 203 -5.81 -6.49 -23.11
N PRO A 204 -5.34 -6.23 -24.35
CA PRO A 204 -3.96 -5.81 -24.60
C PRO A 204 -3.56 -4.57 -23.76
N GLY A 205 -2.33 -4.58 -23.26
CA GLY A 205 -1.79 -3.48 -22.42
C GLY A 205 -2.17 -3.55 -20.95
N THR A 206 -3.06 -4.49 -20.53
CA THR A 206 -3.34 -4.70 -19.10
C THR A 206 -2.27 -5.58 -18.45
N ASP A 207 -2.11 -5.42 -17.14
CA ASP A 207 -1.13 -6.13 -16.32
C ASP A 207 -1.76 -7.27 -15.49
N ALA A 208 -2.33 -8.28 -16.17
CA ALA A 208 -2.98 -9.40 -15.48
C ALA A 208 -2.00 -10.26 -14.68
N VAL A 209 -0.77 -10.43 -15.19
CA VAL A 209 0.34 -11.10 -14.50
C VAL A 209 1.57 -10.22 -14.56
N VAL A 210 2.26 -10.09 -13.43
CA VAL A 210 3.50 -9.33 -13.29
C VAL A 210 4.53 -10.20 -12.58
N VAL A 211 5.72 -10.31 -13.17
CA VAL A 211 6.91 -10.89 -12.54
C VAL A 211 8.01 -9.84 -12.60
N ALA A 212 8.60 -9.50 -11.47
CA ALA A 212 9.63 -8.48 -11.40
C ALA A 212 10.78 -8.92 -10.49
N THR A 213 12.00 -8.57 -10.86
CA THR A 213 13.20 -8.67 -10.04
C THR A 213 13.74 -7.27 -9.78
N LEU A 214 13.92 -6.94 -8.50
CA LEU A 214 14.54 -5.70 -8.04
C LEU A 214 15.96 -6.03 -7.59
N ASP A 215 16.93 -5.33 -8.15
CA ASP A 215 18.35 -5.53 -7.89
C ASP A 215 18.86 -4.45 -6.92
N PHE A 216 19.24 -4.87 -5.70
CA PHE A 216 19.77 -3.98 -4.67
C PHE A 216 21.32 -3.96 -4.62
N GLY A 217 21.96 -4.57 -5.62
CA GLY A 217 23.43 -4.71 -5.66
C GLY A 217 23.98 -5.70 -4.62
N ALA A 218 25.27 -5.97 -4.68
CA ALA A 218 25.97 -6.84 -3.73
C ALA A 218 25.23 -8.18 -3.48
N ASP A 219 24.73 -8.82 -4.54
CA ASP A 219 24.02 -10.10 -4.53
C ASP A 219 22.71 -10.10 -3.71
N ARG A 220 22.04 -8.93 -3.63
CA ARG A 220 20.75 -8.76 -2.93
C ARG A 220 19.63 -8.50 -3.91
N LEU A 221 18.60 -9.32 -3.87
CA LEU A 221 17.52 -9.32 -4.82
C LEU A 221 16.14 -9.34 -4.14
N ALA A 222 15.14 -8.73 -4.79
CA ALA A 222 13.75 -9.04 -4.51
C ALA A 222 13.09 -9.61 -5.76
N HIS A 223 12.32 -10.69 -5.58
CA HIS A 223 11.45 -11.28 -6.59
C HIS A 223 9.99 -11.04 -6.22
N LEU A 224 9.23 -10.47 -7.16
CA LEU A 224 7.81 -10.15 -6.97
C LEU A 224 6.98 -10.85 -8.04
N GLU A 225 5.95 -11.60 -7.62
CA GLU A 225 4.96 -12.22 -8.50
C GLU A 225 3.56 -11.75 -8.13
N LEU A 226 2.83 -11.20 -9.10
CA LEU A 226 1.43 -10.80 -8.93
C LEU A 226 0.57 -11.43 -10.03
N SER A 227 -0.57 -11.99 -9.66
CA SER A 227 -1.45 -12.67 -10.62
C SER A 227 -2.93 -12.44 -10.34
N ARG A 228 -3.66 -11.96 -11.35
CA ARG A 228 -5.13 -11.84 -11.36
C ARG A 228 -5.82 -12.96 -12.13
N ILE A 229 -5.06 -13.83 -12.78
CA ILE A 229 -5.61 -14.96 -13.54
C ILE A 229 -5.86 -16.20 -12.69
N HIS A 230 -5.52 -16.16 -11.41
CA HIS A 230 -5.77 -17.25 -10.49
C HIS A 230 -7.26 -17.60 -10.45
N PRO A 231 -7.68 -18.83 -10.84
CA PRO A 231 -9.08 -19.20 -10.97
C PRO A 231 -9.78 -19.39 -9.64
N GLY A 232 -9.01 -19.56 -8.55
CA GLY A 232 -9.54 -19.74 -7.20
C GLY A 232 -10.13 -18.45 -6.65
N ARG A 233 -11.08 -18.59 -5.72
CA ARG A 233 -11.68 -17.45 -5.01
C ARG A 233 -10.80 -16.90 -3.90
N THR A 234 -9.74 -17.60 -3.52
CA THR A 234 -8.90 -17.24 -2.38
C THR A 234 -7.84 -16.25 -2.82
N ARG A 235 -7.92 -15.05 -2.25
CA ARG A 235 -6.86 -14.05 -2.34
C ARG A 235 -5.83 -14.33 -1.26
N TYR A 236 -4.54 -14.39 -1.60
CA TYR A 236 -3.49 -14.50 -0.61
C TYR A 236 -2.20 -13.78 -1.02
N LEU A 237 -1.42 -13.43 -0.01
CA LEU A 237 -0.10 -12.84 -0.13
C LEU A 237 0.86 -13.66 0.74
N GLU A 238 1.98 -14.05 0.16
CA GLU A 238 3.12 -14.66 0.84
C GLU A 238 4.35 -13.80 0.63
N LEU A 239 5.14 -13.65 1.70
CA LEU A 239 6.40 -12.93 1.69
C LEU A 239 7.42 -13.76 2.48
N ARG A 240 8.60 -13.95 1.89
CA ARG A 240 9.80 -14.49 2.53
C ARG A 240 10.92 -13.46 2.45
N ALA A 241 11.63 -13.27 3.55
CA ALA A 241 12.83 -12.45 3.61
C ALA A 241 13.97 -13.27 4.24
N ASP A 242 15.01 -13.53 3.46
CA ASP A 242 16.15 -14.31 3.90
C ASP A 242 17.30 -13.38 4.30
N THR A 243 17.81 -13.58 5.51
CA THR A 243 19.07 -13.04 6.00
C THR A 243 20.16 -14.10 5.87
N GLU A 244 21.32 -13.91 6.45
CA GLU A 244 22.39 -14.92 6.42
C GLU A 244 22.04 -16.20 7.17
N THR A 245 21.29 -16.09 8.27
CA THR A 245 21.05 -17.21 9.19
C THR A 245 19.58 -17.54 9.37
N THR A 246 18.67 -16.67 8.96
CA THR A 246 17.24 -16.78 9.28
C THR A 246 16.40 -16.47 8.05
N SER A 247 15.41 -17.32 7.78
CA SER A 247 14.32 -17.01 6.87
C SER A 247 13.09 -16.53 7.66
N LEU A 248 12.55 -15.39 7.25
CA LEU A 248 11.37 -14.76 7.84
C LEU A 248 10.22 -14.85 6.87
N PHE A 249 9.07 -15.27 7.35
CA PHE A 249 7.89 -15.48 6.51
C PHE A 249 6.71 -14.68 7.02
N ALA A 250 5.88 -14.19 6.10
CA ALA A 250 4.56 -13.67 6.39
C ALA A 250 3.56 -14.18 5.35
N SER A 251 2.42 -14.69 5.80
CA SER A 251 1.30 -15.13 4.95
C SER A 251 0.02 -14.41 5.36
N TYR A 252 -0.67 -13.81 4.39
CA TYR A 252 -1.91 -13.06 4.61
C TYR A 252 -2.99 -13.50 3.62
N GLY A 253 -4.15 -13.88 4.15
CA GLY A 253 -5.21 -14.50 3.37
C GLY A 253 -4.99 -16.01 3.24
N GLY A 254 -5.65 -16.62 2.24
CA GLY A 254 -5.51 -18.06 1.99
C GLY A 254 -6.44 -18.94 2.81
N ARG A 255 -6.13 -20.24 2.84
CA ARG A 255 -6.90 -21.30 3.51
C ARG A 255 -6.12 -21.85 4.68
N ALA A 256 -6.79 -22.63 5.53
CA ALA A 256 -6.09 -23.49 6.47
C ALA A 256 -5.28 -24.55 5.69
N ARG A 257 -4.02 -24.75 6.06
CA ARG A 257 -3.13 -25.76 5.50
C ARG A 257 -2.75 -26.76 6.58
N LEU A 258 -2.86 -28.03 6.28
CA LEU A 258 -2.23 -29.06 7.07
C LEU A 258 -0.86 -29.34 6.45
N VAL A 259 0.19 -28.97 7.17
CA VAL A 259 1.57 -29.18 6.71
C VAL A 259 2.12 -30.41 7.42
N ALA A 260 2.44 -31.44 6.65
CA ALA A 260 3.20 -32.60 7.12
C ALA A 260 4.65 -32.42 6.67
N GLY A 261 5.55 -32.24 7.60
CA GLY A 261 6.99 -32.13 7.34
C GLY A 261 7.73 -33.33 7.91
N LEU A 262 8.70 -33.85 7.17
CA LEU A 262 9.71 -34.78 7.66
C LEU A 262 10.95 -33.96 8.01
N GLU A 263 11.08 -33.59 9.28
CA GLU A 263 12.29 -32.95 9.81
C GLU A 263 13.18 -34.03 10.42
N GLY A 264 14.17 -34.49 9.65
CA GLY A 264 15.05 -35.57 10.07
C GLY A 264 14.27 -36.87 10.33
N ARG A 265 14.36 -37.40 11.57
CA ARG A 265 13.64 -38.61 12.01
C ARG A 265 12.28 -38.34 12.66
N ARG A 266 11.83 -37.08 12.70
CA ARG A 266 10.56 -36.71 13.35
C ARG A 266 9.58 -36.18 12.29
N SER A 267 8.39 -36.81 12.25
CA SER A 267 7.27 -36.26 11.49
C SER A 267 6.56 -35.18 12.31
N ALA A 268 6.45 -33.99 11.75
CA ALA A 268 5.67 -32.91 12.35
C ALA A 268 4.39 -32.69 11.53
N LEU A 269 3.24 -32.79 12.19
CA LEU A 269 1.95 -32.43 11.62
C LEU A 269 1.51 -31.08 12.19
N ARG A 270 1.33 -30.08 11.33
CA ARG A 270 0.93 -28.72 11.75
C ARG A 270 -0.30 -28.26 11.00
N LEU A 271 -1.27 -27.71 11.72
CA LEU A 271 -2.40 -26.99 11.15
C LEU A 271 -2.06 -25.50 11.08
N GLU A 272 -1.96 -24.95 9.87
CA GLU A 272 -1.75 -23.53 9.61
C GLU A 272 -3.05 -22.88 9.17
N ILE A 273 -3.55 -21.93 9.97
CA ILE A 273 -4.74 -21.15 9.63
C ILE A 273 -4.28 -19.75 9.21
N GLY A 274 -4.10 -19.54 7.89
CA GLY A 274 -3.59 -18.29 7.32
C GLY A 274 -4.65 -17.23 7.05
N ALA A 275 -5.92 -17.47 7.34
CA ALA A 275 -7.02 -16.59 6.89
C ALA A 275 -6.93 -15.14 7.39
N SER A 276 -6.36 -14.89 8.58
CA SER A 276 -6.15 -13.53 9.10
C SER A 276 -4.71 -13.04 8.95
N GLY A 277 -3.75 -13.94 8.85
CA GLY A 277 -2.32 -13.67 8.68
C GLY A 277 -1.46 -14.24 9.80
N LEU A 278 -0.33 -14.80 9.39
CA LEU A 278 0.67 -15.44 10.25
C LEU A 278 2.07 -15.02 9.79
N ALA A 279 2.96 -14.70 10.73
CA ALA A 279 4.38 -14.55 10.48
C ALA A 279 5.19 -15.49 11.36
N TRP A 280 6.29 -16.03 10.80
CA TRP A 280 7.20 -16.93 11.52
C TRP A 280 8.63 -16.77 11.03
N SER A 281 9.57 -17.22 11.85
CA SER A 281 10.99 -17.34 11.49
C SER A 281 11.40 -18.81 11.43
N GLU A 282 12.36 -19.10 10.57
CA GLU A 282 13.03 -20.40 10.46
C GLU A 282 14.54 -20.20 10.55
N GLU A 283 15.20 -20.94 11.43
CA GLU A 283 16.64 -20.92 11.66
C GLU A 283 17.11 -22.37 11.92
N GLY A 284 17.79 -22.97 10.94
CA GLY A 284 18.03 -24.40 10.94
C GLY A 284 16.71 -25.16 11.07
N ASP A 285 16.65 -26.10 12.00
CA ASP A 285 15.45 -26.92 12.27
C ASP A 285 14.42 -26.22 13.19
N ARG A 286 14.67 -24.98 13.57
CA ARG A 286 13.80 -24.24 14.50
C ARG A 286 12.84 -23.33 13.76
N ARG A 287 11.54 -23.56 13.93
CA ARG A 287 10.48 -22.67 13.48
C ARG A 287 9.77 -22.01 14.66
N ARG A 288 9.62 -20.69 14.61
CA ARG A 288 8.95 -19.91 15.66
C ARG A 288 7.93 -18.95 15.06
N THR A 289 6.68 -19.00 15.49
CA THR A 289 5.69 -17.96 15.19
C THR A 289 6.12 -16.65 15.86
N ILE A 290 6.17 -15.55 15.08
CA ILE A 290 6.57 -14.23 15.57
C ILE A 290 5.39 -13.27 15.67
N ALA A 291 4.35 -13.42 14.82
CA ALA A 291 3.15 -12.59 14.89
C ALA A 291 1.93 -13.23 14.25
N ARG A 292 0.76 -12.73 14.64
CA ARG A 292 -0.54 -13.02 14.01
C ARG A 292 -1.33 -11.74 13.84
N ASN A 293 -2.06 -11.60 12.73
CA ASN A 293 -3.03 -10.53 12.58
C ASN A 293 -4.28 -10.81 13.43
N GLY A 294 -4.87 -9.74 13.95
CA GLY A 294 -6.19 -9.77 14.56
C GLY A 294 -7.34 -9.79 13.54
N ARG A 295 -8.55 -9.55 14.02
CA ARG A 295 -9.75 -9.38 13.16
C ARG A 295 -9.63 -8.10 12.35
N ARG A 296 -10.13 -8.12 11.08
CA ARG A 296 -10.12 -6.97 10.15
C ARG A 296 -8.74 -6.31 10.02
N PRO A 297 -7.70 -7.05 9.60
CA PRO A 297 -6.30 -6.61 9.71
C PRO A 297 -6.01 -5.30 8.96
N ARG A 298 -6.59 -5.07 7.77
CA ARG A 298 -6.40 -3.82 7.02
C ARG A 298 -6.93 -2.60 7.78
N ARG A 299 -8.18 -2.67 8.27
CA ARG A 299 -8.77 -1.58 9.06
C ARG A 299 -7.98 -1.28 10.33
N SER A 300 -7.54 -2.32 11.04
CA SER A 300 -6.70 -2.19 12.23
C SER A 300 -5.34 -1.57 11.90
N ALA A 301 -4.74 -1.96 10.77
CA ALA A 301 -3.46 -1.41 10.30
C ALA A 301 -3.59 0.07 9.90
N THR A 302 -4.66 0.43 9.16
CA THR A 302 -4.97 1.83 8.84
C THR A 302 -5.17 2.65 10.13
N GLY A 303 -5.90 2.12 11.13
CA GLY A 303 -6.07 2.79 12.42
C GLY A 303 -4.74 3.05 13.13
N ARG A 304 -3.78 2.11 13.09
CA ARG A 304 -2.44 2.32 13.64
C ARG A 304 -1.62 3.34 12.85
N LEU A 305 -1.72 3.33 11.51
CA LEU A 305 -1.08 4.33 10.67
C LEU A 305 -1.63 5.72 10.99
N LEU A 306 -2.95 5.87 11.04
CA LEU A 306 -3.62 7.12 11.41
C LEU A 306 -3.15 7.62 12.78
N ALA A 307 -3.11 6.76 13.79
CA ALA A 307 -2.66 7.13 15.13
C ALA A 307 -1.19 7.61 15.12
N ARG A 308 -0.29 6.91 14.41
CA ARG A 308 1.12 7.32 14.30
C ARG A 308 1.29 8.62 13.50
N ALA A 309 0.51 8.79 12.43
CA ALA A 309 0.51 10.02 11.65
C ALA A 309 0.04 11.22 12.49
N LEU A 310 -1.04 11.06 13.25
CA LEU A 310 -1.54 12.10 14.15
C LEU A 310 -0.53 12.42 15.27
N ALA A 311 0.15 11.42 15.82
CA ALA A 311 1.22 11.64 16.80
C ALA A 311 2.38 12.45 16.18
N ALA A 312 2.85 12.08 14.97
CA ALA A 312 3.89 12.82 14.27
C ALA A 312 3.48 14.28 13.99
N ILE A 313 2.21 14.53 13.62
CA ILE A 313 1.68 15.88 13.41
C ILE A 313 1.69 16.70 14.70
N VAL A 314 1.31 16.09 15.83
CA VAL A 314 1.24 16.76 17.14
C VAL A 314 2.61 17.06 17.71
N GLU A 315 3.52 16.10 17.61
CA GLU A 315 4.86 16.13 18.21
C GLU A 315 5.90 16.81 17.31
N GLY A 316 5.56 17.10 16.06
CA GLY A 316 6.50 17.60 15.05
C GLY A 316 7.55 16.56 14.62
N GLY A 317 7.20 15.28 14.76
CA GLY A 317 8.07 14.16 14.45
C GLY A 317 8.04 13.72 12.99
N ALA A 318 8.87 12.71 12.66
CA ALA A 318 8.87 12.09 11.34
C ALA A 318 7.57 11.30 11.11
N PRO A 319 6.98 11.37 9.89
CA PRO A 319 5.82 10.57 9.56
C PRO A 319 6.15 9.07 9.54
N PRO A 320 5.17 8.18 9.81
CA PRO A 320 5.40 6.73 9.80
C PRO A 320 5.81 6.19 8.42
N ILE A 321 5.47 6.91 7.37
CA ILE A 321 5.86 6.67 5.99
C ILE A 321 6.03 8.04 5.33
N SER A 322 7.19 8.28 4.75
CA SER A 322 7.53 9.56 4.13
C SER A 322 7.06 9.66 2.68
N LEU A 323 6.98 10.89 2.16
CA LEU A 323 6.76 11.15 0.74
C LEU A 323 7.87 10.56 -0.13
N GLU A 324 9.10 10.59 0.37
CA GLU A 324 10.26 10.06 -0.36
C GLU A 324 10.17 8.54 -0.53
N GLU A 325 9.76 7.81 0.52
CA GLU A 325 9.51 6.37 0.44
C GLU A 325 8.40 6.04 -0.57
N ALA A 326 7.29 6.77 -0.54
CA ALA A 326 6.19 6.57 -1.49
C ALA A 326 6.60 6.88 -2.93
N ARG A 327 7.40 7.95 -3.13
CA ARG A 327 7.98 8.29 -4.42
C ARG A 327 8.89 7.18 -4.95
N ALA A 328 9.78 6.68 -4.12
CA ALA A 328 10.67 5.56 -4.47
C ALA A 328 9.88 4.31 -4.86
N GLY A 329 8.81 3.99 -4.13
CA GLY A 329 7.91 2.88 -4.47
C GLY A 329 7.25 3.06 -5.84
N LEU A 330 6.76 4.27 -6.13
CA LEU A 330 6.12 4.57 -7.41
C LEU A 330 7.13 4.57 -8.57
N GLU A 331 8.37 5.03 -8.34
CA GLU A 331 9.46 4.97 -9.31
C GLU A 331 9.79 3.52 -9.70
N VAL A 332 9.88 2.61 -8.74
CA VAL A 332 10.06 1.18 -8.99
C VAL A 332 8.90 0.62 -9.82
N VAL A 333 7.65 0.97 -9.49
CA VAL A 333 6.46 0.57 -10.25
C VAL A 333 6.55 1.06 -11.71
N ALA A 334 6.87 2.34 -11.93
CA ALA A 334 7.03 2.92 -13.27
C ALA A 334 8.15 2.22 -14.06
N ALA A 335 9.29 1.98 -13.41
CA ALA A 335 10.43 1.29 -14.02
C ALA A 335 10.11 -0.17 -14.38
N CYS A 336 9.29 -0.87 -13.61
CA CYS A 336 8.82 -2.21 -13.98
C CYS A 336 7.99 -2.19 -15.27
N TYR A 337 7.07 -1.23 -15.43
CA TYR A 337 6.33 -1.10 -16.69
C TYR A 337 7.26 -0.77 -17.86
N ARG A 338 8.20 0.14 -17.66
CA ARG A 338 9.19 0.49 -18.67
C ARG A 338 10.10 -0.68 -19.05
N SER A 339 10.53 -1.46 -18.05
CA SER A 339 11.31 -2.69 -18.27
C SER A 339 10.56 -3.70 -19.13
N ALA A 340 9.29 -3.95 -18.82
CA ALA A 340 8.45 -4.88 -19.58
C ALA A 340 8.20 -4.39 -21.02
N GLU A 341 8.06 -3.08 -21.23
CA GLU A 341 7.87 -2.47 -22.55
C GLU A 341 9.13 -2.63 -23.44
N LEU A 342 10.30 -2.38 -22.85
CA LEU A 342 11.58 -2.42 -23.57
C LEU A 342 12.23 -3.80 -23.61
N GLY A 343 11.78 -4.75 -22.78
CA GLY A 343 12.39 -6.07 -22.63
C GLY A 343 13.80 -6.03 -22.03
N GLN A 344 14.13 -5.00 -21.23
CA GLN A 344 15.47 -4.81 -20.70
C GLN A 344 15.44 -4.32 -19.23
N ARG A 345 16.57 -4.47 -18.53
CA ARG A 345 16.76 -3.91 -17.20
C ARG A 345 16.77 -2.37 -17.24
N ILE A 346 16.01 -1.75 -16.35
CA ILE A 346 16.01 -0.30 -16.13
C ILE A 346 16.87 0.00 -14.90
N ALA A 347 17.89 0.83 -15.06
CA ALA A 347 18.69 1.32 -13.95
C ALA A 347 17.92 2.41 -13.19
N LEU A 348 18.05 2.44 -11.87
CA LEU A 348 17.47 3.44 -10.99
C LEU A 348 18.58 4.22 -10.28
N GLY A 349 18.33 5.46 -9.91
CA GLY A 349 19.27 6.26 -9.10
C GLY A 349 20.22 7.17 -9.87
N HIS A 350 20.18 7.19 -11.19
CA HIS A 350 20.89 8.16 -12.02
C HIS A 350 19.92 8.96 -12.84
N GLU A 351 20.00 10.30 -12.75
CA GLU A 351 19.24 11.32 -13.48
C GLU A 351 17.79 10.94 -13.86
N HIS A 352 16.87 11.80 -13.54
CA HIS A 352 15.42 11.61 -13.78
C HIS A 352 15.19 11.12 -15.21
N ASP A 353 14.91 9.84 -15.40
CA ASP A 353 14.40 9.36 -16.67
C ASP A 353 13.06 10.06 -16.91
N ALA A 354 13.07 11.06 -17.79
CA ALA A 354 11.90 11.87 -18.11
C ALA A 354 10.72 10.99 -18.58
N HIS A 355 11.01 9.84 -19.19
CA HIS A 355 9.98 8.88 -19.60
C HIS A 355 9.34 8.18 -18.41
N LEU A 356 10.09 7.85 -17.35
CA LEU A 356 9.51 7.31 -16.12
C LEU A 356 8.66 8.36 -15.40
N ALA A 357 9.15 9.60 -15.35
CA ALA A 357 8.47 10.68 -14.67
C ALA A 357 7.11 11.01 -15.31
N ALA A 358 7.03 10.98 -16.63
CA ALA A 358 5.83 11.31 -17.40
C ALA A 358 4.84 10.15 -17.56
N LEU A 359 5.18 8.93 -17.10
CA LEU A 359 4.31 7.77 -17.27
C LEU A 359 3.02 7.93 -16.44
N ASP A 360 1.87 8.04 -17.12
CA ASP A 360 0.56 8.05 -16.48
C ASP A 360 0.16 6.63 -16.08
N LEU A 361 0.43 6.28 -14.83
CA LEU A 361 0.13 4.96 -14.26
C LEU A 361 -1.36 4.77 -13.97
N ALA A 362 -2.10 5.86 -13.80
CA ALA A 362 -3.54 5.87 -13.56
C ALA A 362 -4.37 5.99 -14.85
N ALA A 363 -3.72 5.95 -16.01
CA ALA A 363 -4.40 6.07 -17.30
C ALA A 363 -5.56 5.08 -17.42
N PRO A 364 -6.73 5.56 -17.89
CA PRO A 364 -7.85 4.68 -18.18
C PRO A 364 -7.54 3.78 -19.38
N ALA A 365 -8.20 2.64 -19.39
CA ALA A 365 -8.01 1.63 -20.42
C ALA A 365 -8.62 2.01 -21.79
N ASP A 366 -9.38 3.12 -21.89
CA ASP A 366 -10.11 3.55 -23.09
C ASP A 366 -9.48 4.74 -23.83
N ARG A 367 -8.22 5.09 -23.54
CA ARG A 367 -7.43 6.05 -24.32
C ARG A 367 -6.52 5.38 -25.30
#